data_feab8e48f7f02629cf8052aa58a583b1
#
_entry.id   feab8e48f7f02629cf8052aa58a583b1
#
_cell.length_a   1.000
_cell.length_b   1.000
_cell.length_c   1.000
_cell.angle_alpha   90.00
_cell.angle_beta   90.00
_cell.angle_gamma   90.00
#
_symmetry.space_group_name_H-M   'P 1'
#
loop_
_entity.id
_entity.type
_entity.pdbx_description
1 polymer ?
#
loop_
_entity_poly.entity_id
_entity_poly.type
_entity_poly.pdbx_seq_one_letter_code
_entity_poly.pdbx_strand_id
1 'polypeptide(L)'
;CHFHFLRDIGKDLLDVDYRTLRNRLTKSKIRVALKNKAKDFEKKLGDEMQDLAKVDMDPELASIKTVLLYIHWMFDTASLSGYGFPFDMKHFVFYQRLILGYERIKRLHDLTGSKPFYQLIKLLTRIIDDPELKQAALCLEKNAEIFNELRQALRITLPDGKQGLNDDGEACEMKSIAERVGKFVEKYDSSVDRFHRKMIEQIQKYDDKLFADPIPITVDGQVVEVQPQRTNNIMERFFRY
;
A
#
# COMPACT_ATOMS: atom_id res chain seq x y z
N CYS A 1 -5.41 -16.93 14.01
CA CYS A 1 -5.86 -15.56 13.75
C CYS A 1 -5.74 -15.26 12.26
N HIS A 2 -6.84 -14.86 11.63
CA HIS A 2 -6.93 -14.60 10.19
C HIS A 2 -5.99 -13.48 9.74
N PHE A 3 -5.73 -12.49 10.59
CA PHE A 3 -4.76 -11.44 10.29
C PHE A 3 -3.35 -12.01 10.08
N HIS A 4 -2.89 -12.93 10.93
CA HIS A 4 -1.59 -13.56 10.78
C HIS A 4 -1.53 -14.44 9.52
N PHE A 5 -2.60 -15.20 9.27
CA PHE A 5 -2.75 -15.99 8.04
C PHE A 5 -2.60 -15.11 6.78
N LEU A 6 -3.37 -14.03 6.70
CA LEU A 6 -3.26 -13.08 5.58
C LEU A 6 -1.87 -12.44 5.48
N ARG A 7 -1.28 -12.06 6.63
CA ARG A 7 0.06 -11.48 6.65
C ARG A 7 1.10 -12.44 6.08
N ASP A 8 1.00 -13.71 6.39
CA ASP A 8 1.96 -14.72 5.93
C ASP A 8 1.77 -15.01 4.43
N ILE A 9 0.53 -15.13 3.94
CA ILE A 9 0.26 -15.22 2.51
C ILE A 9 0.77 -13.97 1.76
N GLY A 10 0.47 -12.78 2.26
CA GLY A 10 0.94 -11.56 1.63
C GLY A 10 2.46 -11.43 1.59
N LYS A 11 3.17 -11.94 2.61
CA LYS A 11 4.63 -12.03 2.56
C LYS A 11 5.10 -13.00 1.50
N ASP A 12 4.51 -14.18 1.41
CA ASP A 12 4.89 -15.16 0.40
C ASP A 12 4.70 -14.63 -1.03
N LEU A 13 3.63 -13.87 -1.28
CA LEU A 13 3.34 -13.28 -2.59
C LEU A 13 4.23 -12.07 -2.94
N LEU A 14 4.58 -11.23 -1.97
CA LEU A 14 5.07 -9.87 -2.23
C LEU A 14 6.52 -9.64 -1.81
N ASP A 15 7.09 -10.46 -0.91
CA ASP A 15 8.34 -10.12 -0.21
C ASP A 15 9.56 -10.04 -1.16
N VAL A 16 9.65 -10.92 -2.16
CA VAL A 16 10.78 -10.97 -3.08
C VAL A 16 10.91 -9.66 -3.86
N ASP A 17 9.82 -9.27 -4.53
CA ASP A 17 9.80 -8.07 -5.37
C ASP A 17 9.82 -6.80 -4.51
N TYR A 18 9.15 -6.80 -3.35
CA TYR A 18 9.18 -5.68 -2.43
C TYR A 18 10.59 -5.44 -1.86
N ARG A 19 11.34 -6.48 -1.50
CA ARG A 19 12.74 -6.35 -1.09
C ARG A 19 13.63 -5.85 -2.22
N THR A 20 13.45 -6.35 -3.43
CA THR A 20 14.19 -5.88 -4.61
C THR A 20 13.96 -4.39 -4.82
N LEU A 21 12.71 -3.96 -4.88
CA LEU A 21 12.33 -2.56 -5.05
C LEU A 21 12.90 -1.69 -3.92
N ARG A 22 12.70 -2.08 -2.65
CA ARG A 22 13.22 -1.35 -1.49
C ARG A 22 14.74 -1.19 -1.53
N ASN A 23 15.46 -2.28 -1.79
CA ASN A 23 16.93 -2.28 -1.77
C ASN A 23 17.49 -1.40 -2.89
N ARG A 24 16.92 -1.45 -4.10
CA ARG A 24 17.34 -0.59 -5.21
C ARG A 24 17.04 0.88 -4.96
N LEU A 25 15.85 1.22 -4.46
CA LEU A 25 15.54 2.60 -4.03
C LEU A 25 16.49 3.10 -2.95
N THR A 26 16.87 2.25 -2.00
CA THR A 26 17.84 2.60 -0.95
C THR A 26 19.23 2.81 -1.52
N LYS A 27 19.70 1.90 -2.39
CA LYS A 27 21.02 1.97 -3.05
C LYS A 27 21.14 3.21 -3.94
N SER A 28 20.07 3.61 -4.60
CA SER A 28 20.04 4.81 -5.46
C SER A 28 20.17 6.13 -4.69
N LYS A 29 19.96 6.12 -3.37
CA LYS A 29 19.92 7.30 -2.49
C LYS A 29 18.91 8.38 -2.92
N ILE A 30 17.89 8.00 -3.72
CA ILE A 30 16.92 8.94 -4.28
C ILE A 30 16.21 9.76 -3.19
N ARG A 31 15.89 9.14 -2.04
CA ARG A 31 15.23 9.86 -0.93
C ARG A 31 16.10 10.99 -0.38
N VAL A 32 17.40 10.76 -0.25
CA VAL A 32 18.35 11.79 0.22
C VAL A 32 18.46 12.90 -0.81
N ALA A 33 18.60 12.55 -2.09
CA ALA A 33 18.70 13.50 -3.17
C ALA A 33 17.45 14.41 -3.29
N LEU A 34 16.26 13.84 -3.17
CA LEU A 34 15.00 14.60 -3.17
C LEU A 34 14.88 15.53 -1.95
N LYS A 35 15.26 15.06 -0.76
CA LYS A 35 15.28 15.92 0.44
C LYS A 35 16.25 17.11 0.30
N ASN A 36 17.40 16.88 -0.31
CA ASN A 36 18.34 17.97 -0.56
C ASN A 36 17.77 18.96 -1.59
N LYS A 37 17.11 18.45 -2.65
CA LYS A 37 16.43 19.32 -3.62
C LYS A 37 15.27 20.13 -3.00
N ALA A 38 14.51 19.52 -2.09
CA ALA A 38 13.48 20.25 -1.34
C ALA A 38 14.09 21.41 -0.56
N LYS A 39 15.18 21.17 0.18
CA LYS A 39 15.91 22.23 0.92
C LYS A 39 16.45 23.33 0.00
N ASP A 40 16.98 22.97 -1.20
CA ASP A 40 17.43 23.95 -2.18
C ASP A 40 16.27 24.85 -2.64
N PHE A 41 15.08 24.26 -2.87
CA PHE A 41 13.89 25.00 -3.27
C PHE A 41 13.31 25.83 -2.13
N GLU A 42 13.27 25.29 -0.90
CA GLU A 42 12.89 26.04 0.30
C GLU A 42 13.77 27.28 0.49
N LYS A 43 15.10 27.14 0.31
CA LYS A 43 16.03 28.26 0.38
C LYS A 43 15.80 29.30 -0.71
N LYS A 44 15.43 28.88 -1.94
CA LYS A 44 15.10 29.79 -3.03
C LYS A 44 13.81 30.57 -2.80
N LEU A 45 12.81 29.92 -2.22
CA LEU A 45 11.55 30.57 -1.82
C LEU A 45 11.80 31.53 -0.65
N GLY A 46 12.71 31.20 0.28
CA GLY A 46 13.17 32.03 1.39
C GLY A 46 12.06 32.76 2.11
N ASP A 47 12.36 34.05 2.43
CA ASP A 47 11.40 34.94 3.10
C ASP A 47 10.18 35.28 2.22
N GLU A 48 10.25 35.04 0.91
CA GLU A 48 9.14 35.27 -0.02
C GLU A 48 7.97 34.32 0.22
N MET A 49 8.20 33.15 0.85
CA MET A 49 7.09 32.30 1.32
C MET A 49 6.18 32.97 2.36
N GLN A 50 6.63 34.04 3.02
CA GLN A 50 5.81 34.78 3.95
C GLN A 50 4.77 35.64 3.22
N ASP A 51 5.02 35.98 1.95
CA ASP A 51 4.07 36.70 1.09
C ASP A 51 3.59 35.75 -0.04
N LEU A 52 2.55 34.96 0.25
CA LEU A 52 1.99 34.00 -0.68
C LEU A 52 1.48 34.67 -1.97
N ALA A 53 0.96 35.87 -1.90
CA ALA A 53 0.45 36.59 -3.07
C ALA A 53 1.60 36.90 -4.03
N LYS A 54 2.76 37.31 -3.51
CA LYS A 54 3.96 37.59 -4.33
C LYS A 54 4.50 36.33 -4.99
N VAL A 55 4.55 35.20 -4.27
CA VAL A 55 4.99 33.90 -4.80
C VAL A 55 4.06 33.40 -5.93
N ASP A 56 2.76 33.61 -5.77
CA ASP A 56 1.78 33.15 -6.77
C ASP A 56 1.74 34.07 -8.02
N MET A 57 2.20 35.29 -7.92
CA MET A 57 2.32 36.27 -9.04
C MET A 57 3.61 36.10 -9.85
N ASP A 58 4.66 35.47 -9.28
CA ASP A 58 5.90 35.16 -9.99
C ASP A 58 5.86 33.73 -10.54
N PRO A 59 5.84 33.54 -11.88
CA PRO A 59 5.73 32.22 -12.48
C PRO A 59 6.89 31.29 -12.12
N GLU A 60 8.11 31.80 -11.91
CA GLU A 60 9.26 30.97 -11.50
C GLU A 60 9.08 30.50 -10.05
N LEU A 61 8.75 31.38 -9.13
CA LEU A 61 8.52 31.06 -7.73
C LEU A 61 7.31 30.11 -7.56
N ALA A 62 6.22 30.37 -8.26
CA ALA A 62 5.05 29.51 -8.27
C ALA A 62 5.38 28.09 -8.75
N SER A 63 6.22 27.99 -9.80
CA SER A 63 6.68 26.71 -10.32
C SER A 63 7.57 25.96 -9.32
N ILE A 64 8.48 26.65 -8.63
CA ILE A 64 9.33 26.08 -7.58
C ILE A 64 8.48 25.58 -6.40
N LYS A 65 7.52 26.38 -5.93
CA LYS A 65 6.56 26.01 -4.88
C LYS A 65 5.80 24.73 -5.27
N THR A 66 5.31 24.67 -6.51
CA THR A 66 4.59 23.49 -7.03
C THR A 66 5.47 22.23 -7.02
N VAL A 67 6.71 22.31 -7.48
CA VAL A 67 7.64 21.18 -7.46
C VAL A 67 7.99 20.77 -6.03
N LEU A 68 8.17 21.71 -5.13
CA LEU A 68 8.41 21.44 -3.71
C LEU A 68 7.23 20.66 -3.09
N LEU A 69 5.99 21.05 -3.39
CA LEU A 69 4.80 20.33 -2.94
C LEU A 69 4.75 18.90 -3.50
N TYR A 70 5.12 18.68 -4.77
CA TYR A 70 5.24 17.33 -5.32
C TYR A 70 6.30 16.50 -4.60
N ILE A 71 7.45 17.07 -4.26
CA ILE A 71 8.48 16.35 -3.51
C ILE A 71 7.95 15.93 -2.13
N HIS A 72 7.28 16.83 -1.41
CA HIS A 72 6.66 16.50 -0.11
C HIS A 72 5.59 15.42 -0.25
N TRP A 73 4.72 15.52 -1.25
CA TRP A 73 3.70 14.51 -1.54
C TRP A 73 4.29 13.12 -1.84
N MET A 74 5.46 13.03 -2.51
CA MET A 74 6.15 11.75 -2.73
C MET A 74 6.52 11.07 -1.41
N PHE A 75 6.76 11.82 -0.34
CA PHE A 75 7.10 11.30 0.98
C PHE A 75 5.92 11.07 1.91
N ASP A 76 4.74 11.56 1.55
CA ASP A 76 3.56 11.44 2.38
C ASP A 76 3.15 9.97 2.57
N THR A 77 2.86 9.59 3.79
CA THR A 77 2.42 8.24 4.19
C THR A 77 1.05 8.22 4.84
N ALA A 78 0.32 9.34 4.81
CA ALA A 78 -0.99 9.46 5.46
C ALA A 78 -2.04 8.47 4.92
N SER A 79 -1.86 7.99 3.67
CA SER A 79 -2.76 7.00 3.05
C SER A 79 -2.48 5.56 3.47
N LEU A 80 -1.48 5.30 4.31
CA LEU A 80 -1.16 3.95 4.76
C LEU A 80 -2.01 3.56 5.96
N SER A 81 -2.37 2.27 6.04
CA SER A 81 -3.26 1.74 7.08
C SER A 81 -2.62 1.66 8.47
N GLY A 82 -1.29 1.64 8.53
CA GLY A 82 -0.52 1.42 9.77
C GLY A 82 -0.30 -0.06 10.12
N TYR A 83 -0.85 -1.00 9.36
CA TYR A 83 -0.63 -2.44 9.59
C TYR A 83 0.76 -2.92 9.17
N GLY A 84 1.50 -2.11 8.41
CA GLY A 84 2.81 -2.46 7.89
C GLY A 84 2.76 -3.49 6.75
N PHE A 85 3.94 -3.96 6.33
CA PHE A 85 4.05 -4.95 5.25
C PHE A 85 3.43 -6.30 5.66
N PRO A 86 2.65 -6.96 4.81
CA PRO A 86 2.36 -6.70 3.38
C PRO A 86 1.17 -5.77 3.10
N PHE A 87 0.44 -5.33 4.11
CA PHE A 87 -0.75 -4.50 3.93
C PHE A 87 -0.39 -3.08 3.45
N ASP A 88 0.74 -2.56 3.94
CA ASP A 88 1.29 -1.26 3.58
C ASP A 88 2.63 -1.41 2.88
N MET A 89 2.66 -1.17 1.60
CA MET A 89 3.87 -1.22 0.80
C MET A 89 4.47 0.18 0.58
N LYS A 90 4.92 0.84 1.65
CA LYS A 90 5.39 2.24 1.64
C LYS A 90 6.46 2.56 0.58
N HIS A 91 7.34 1.61 0.26
CA HIS A 91 8.36 1.82 -0.78
C HIS A 91 7.78 1.70 -2.19
N PHE A 92 6.77 0.87 -2.39
CA PHE A 92 6.05 0.74 -3.65
C PHE A 92 5.20 1.99 -3.92
N VAL A 93 4.44 2.46 -2.93
CA VAL A 93 3.69 3.73 -3.01
C VAL A 93 4.63 4.89 -3.31
N PHE A 94 5.80 4.96 -2.65
CA PHE A 94 6.80 5.98 -2.94
C PHE A 94 7.30 5.89 -4.40
N TYR A 95 7.56 4.69 -4.93
CA TYR A 95 7.98 4.51 -6.33
C TYR A 95 6.89 4.94 -7.31
N GLN A 96 5.63 4.56 -7.08
CA GLN A 96 4.50 5.01 -7.91
C GLN A 96 4.39 6.54 -7.92
N ARG A 97 4.55 7.17 -6.76
CA ARG A 97 4.55 8.64 -6.64
C ARG A 97 5.75 9.30 -7.31
N LEU A 98 6.92 8.65 -7.36
CA LEU A 98 8.05 9.13 -8.14
C LEU A 98 7.73 9.20 -9.63
N ILE A 99 7.06 8.18 -10.19
CA ILE A 99 6.64 8.14 -11.60
C ILE A 99 5.67 9.29 -11.89
N LEU A 100 4.60 9.41 -11.09
CA LEU A 100 3.60 10.47 -11.27
C LEU A 100 4.20 11.87 -11.10
N GLY A 101 5.05 12.04 -10.10
CA GLY A 101 5.74 13.31 -9.85
C GLY A 101 6.71 13.68 -10.98
N TYR A 102 7.44 12.71 -11.52
CA TYR A 102 8.28 12.91 -12.69
C TYR A 102 7.51 13.47 -13.88
N GLU A 103 6.39 12.85 -14.21
CA GLU A 103 5.56 13.32 -15.34
C GLU A 103 5.05 14.74 -15.14
N ARG A 104 4.64 15.08 -13.91
CA ARG A 104 4.17 16.44 -13.58
C ARG A 104 5.30 17.46 -13.63
N ILE A 105 6.46 17.13 -13.07
CA ILE A 105 7.65 18.01 -13.08
C ILE A 105 8.17 18.20 -14.50
N LYS A 106 8.15 17.14 -15.32
CA LYS A 106 8.55 17.22 -16.73
C LYS A 106 7.64 18.17 -17.52
N ARG A 107 6.32 18.03 -17.38
CA ARG A 107 5.36 18.96 -18.01
C ARG A 107 5.60 20.40 -17.59
N LEU A 108 5.86 20.64 -16.30
CA LEU A 108 6.14 21.98 -15.79
C LEU A 108 7.46 22.53 -16.34
N HIS A 109 8.49 21.70 -16.46
CA HIS A 109 9.76 22.07 -17.11
C HIS A 109 9.58 22.42 -18.58
N ASP A 110 8.80 21.62 -19.33
CA ASP A 110 8.53 21.87 -20.75
C ASP A 110 7.80 23.19 -20.98
N LEU A 111 6.98 23.64 -20.02
CA LEU A 111 6.29 24.92 -20.06
C LEU A 111 7.16 26.10 -19.66
N THR A 112 8.08 25.93 -18.71
CA THR A 112 8.82 27.04 -18.07
C THR A 112 10.27 27.15 -18.51
N GLY A 113 10.84 26.09 -19.06
CA GLY A 113 12.28 26.00 -19.41
C GLY A 113 13.22 26.06 -18.19
N SER A 114 12.70 25.87 -16.97
CA SER A 114 13.43 26.09 -15.72
C SER A 114 14.61 25.13 -15.55
N LYS A 115 15.85 25.68 -15.52
CA LYS A 115 17.10 24.91 -15.34
C LYS A 115 17.14 24.06 -14.05
N PRO A 116 16.65 24.52 -12.88
CA PRO A 116 16.59 23.71 -11.67
C PRO A 116 15.82 22.40 -11.82
N PHE A 117 14.78 22.36 -12.65
CA PHE A 117 13.97 21.16 -12.89
C PHE A 117 14.68 20.14 -13.76
N TYR A 118 15.52 20.57 -14.68
CA TYR A 118 16.28 19.65 -15.53
C TYR A 118 17.14 18.66 -14.72
N GLN A 119 17.83 19.15 -13.67
CA GLN A 119 18.63 18.27 -12.80
C GLN A 119 17.76 17.29 -12.02
N LEU A 120 16.60 17.73 -11.56
CA LEU A 120 15.64 16.87 -10.85
C LEU A 120 15.06 15.81 -11.80
N ILE A 121 14.69 16.21 -13.03
CA ILE A 121 14.21 15.29 -14.06
C ILE A 121 15.28 14.23 -14.36
N LYS A 122 16.54 14.63 -14.60
CA LYS A 122 17.64 13.69 -14.83
C LYS A 122 17.84 12.69 -13.68
N LEU A 123 17.68 13.15 -12.46
CA LEU A 123 17.74 12.30 -11.28
C LEU A 123 16.60 11.27 -11.26
N LEU A 124 15.36 11.72 -11.50
CA LEU A 124 14.17 10.86 -11.50
C LEU A 124 14.20 9.88 -12.67
N THR A 125 14.62 10.29 -13.88
CA THR A 125 14.75 9.44 -15.06
C THR A 125 15.60 8.19 -14.77
N ARG A 126 16.72 8.34 -14.06
CA ARG A 126 17.57 7.20 -13.69
C ARG A 126 16.86 6.14 -12.83
N ILE A 127 15.91 6.57 -12.02
CA ILE A 127 15.15 5.67 -11.17
C ILE A 127 14.00 5.04 -11.95
N ILE A 128 13.32 5.86 -12.75
CA ILE A 128 12.15 5.41 -13.52
C ILE A 128 12.58 4.45 -14.62
N ASP A 129 13.75 4.67 -15.24
CA ASP A 129 14.25 3.83 -16.31
C ASP A 129 15.05 2.60 -15.83
N ASP A 130 15.17 2.40 -14.53
CA ASP A 130 15.81 1.20 -13.98
C ASP A 130 14.95 -0.05 -14.29
N PRO A 131 15.45 -1.01 -15.09
CA PRO A 131 14.65 -2.14 -15.54
C PRO A 131 14.26 -3.09 -14.41
N GLU A 132 15.10 -3.24 -13.38
CA GLU A 132 14.78 -4.10 -12.25
C GLU A 132 13.72 -3.47 -11.33
N LEU A 133 13.74 -2.12 -11.18
CA LEU A 133 12.68 -1.41 -10.47
C LEU A 133 11.35 -1.53 -11.22
N LYS A 134 11.35 -1.36 -12.54
CA LYS A 134 10.14 -1.53 -13.37
C LYS A 134 9.58 -2.94 -13.23
N GLN A 135 10.44 -3.97 -13.37
CA GLN A 135 10.00 -5.36 -13.27
C GLN A 135 9.45 -5.69 -11.87
N ALA A 136 10.16 -5.31 -10.81
CA ALA A 136 9.71 -5.53 -9.44
C ALA A 136 8.38 -4.80 -9.15
N ALA A 137 8.21 -3.59 -9.68
CA ALA A 137 6.97 -2.84 -9.51
C ALA A 137 5.79 -3.50 -10.23
N LEU A 138 5.98 -3.98 -11.47
CA LEU A 138 4.93 -4.71 -12.21
C LEU A 138 4.52 -6.01 -11.51
N CYS A 139 5.48 -6.78 -11.00
CA CYS A 139 5.18 -7.99 -10.23
C CYS A 139 4.44 -7.65 -8.94
N LEU A 140 4.87 -6.60 -8.22
CA LEU A 140 4.19 -6.16 -7.01
C LEU A 140 2.76 -5.70 -7.27
N GLU A 141 2.52 -4.96 -8.33
CA GLU A 141 1.18 -4.49 -8.72
C GLU A 141 0.24 -5.66 -8.94
N LYS A 142 0.66 -6.61 -9.80
CA LYS A 142 -0.11 -7.83 -10.08
C LYS A 142 -0.40 -8.66 -8.82
N ASN A 143 0.63 -8.91 -8.02
CA ASN A 143 0.49 -9.74 -6.82
C ASN A 143 -0.28 -9.02 -5.70
N ALA A 144 -0.21 -7.68 -5.64
CA ALA A 144 -1.02 -6.88 -4.71
C ALA A 144 -2.51 -6.93 -5.06
N GLU A 145 -2.88 -6.95 -6.35
CA GLU A 145 -4.26 -7.14 -6.78
C GLU A 145 -4.79 -8.49 -6.30
N ILE A 146 -4.03 -9.57 -6.51
CA ILE A 146 -4.40 -10.91 -6.04
C ILE A 146 -4.55 -10.95 -4.51
N PHE A 147 -3.60 -10.35 -3.80
CA PHE A 147 -3.67 -10.25 -2.34
C PHE A 147 -4.90 -9.45 -1.86
N ASN A 148 -5.23 -8.36 -2.54
CA ASN A 148 -6.41 -7.56 -2.23
C ASN A 148 -7.71 -8.30 -2.56
N GLU A 149 -7.77 -9.08 -3.63
CA GLU A 149 -8.91 -9.96 -3.93
C GLU A 149 -9.13 -10.98 -2.78
N LEU A 150 -8.07 -11.60 -2.27
CA LEU A 150 -8.17 -12.51 -1.13
C LEU A 150 -8.65 -11.80 0.14
N ARG A 151 -8.14 -10.58 0.42
CA ARG A 151 -8.59 -9.75 1.54
C ARG A 151 -10.08 -9.45 1.45
N GLN A 152 -10.56 -9.10 0.26
CA GLN A 152 -11.97 -8.84 -0.01
C GLN A 152 -12.82 -10.11 0.10
N ALA A 153 -12.35 -11.25 -0.41
CA ALA A 153 -13.05 -12.53 -0.26
C ALA A 153 -13.19 -12.91 1.21
N LEU A 154 -12.13 -12.77 2.00
CA LEU A 154 -12.12 -13.01 3.44
C LEU A 154 -12.76 -11.89 4.25
N ARG A 155 -13.00 -10.70 3.70
CA ARG A 155 -13.47 -9.50 4.41
C ARG A 155 -12.63 -9.15 5.64
N ILE A 156 -11.32 -9.13 5.47
CA ILE A 156 -10.36 -8.83 6.55
C ILE A 156 -9.34 -7.81 6.04
N THR A 157 -9.06 -6.77 6.84
CA THR A 157 -8.09 -5.71 6.54
C THR A 157 -8.28 -5.12 5.15
N LEU A 158 -9.51 -4.71 4.83
CA LEU A 158 -9.89 -4.23 3.50
C LEU A 158 -9.06 -3.03 3.07
N PRO A 159 -8.72 -2.89 1.75
CA PRO A 159 -7.87 -1.82 1.24
C PRO A 159 -8.46 -0.42 1.42
N ASP A 160 -9.77 -0.31 1.47
CA ASP A 160 -10.52 0.95 1.64
C ASP A 160 -10.59 1.43 3.10
N GLY A 161 -9.85 0.77 4.00
CA GLY A 161 -9.85 1.07 5.44
C GLY A 161 -11.06 0.55 6.18
N LYS A 162 -12.01 -0.14 5.52
CA LYS A 162 -13.09 -0.85 6.19
C LYS A 162 -12.52 -1.97 7.03
N GLN A 163 -13.03 -2.06 8.24
CA GLN A 163 -12.62 -3.10 9.16
C GLN A 163 -13.27 -4.42 8.75
N GLY A 164 -12.67 -5.53 9.13
CA GLY A 164 -13.18 -6.85 8.81
C GLY A 164 -14.44 -7.19 9.61
N LEU A 165 -14.91 -8.39 9.37
CA LEU A 165 -16.08 -8.95 10.04
C LEU A 165 -16.00 -8.73 11.56
N ASN A 166 -17.06 -8.22 12.16
CA ASN A 166 -17.21 -7.87 13.57
C ASN A 166 -16.56 -6.55 14.03
N ASP A 167 -15.80 -5.86 13.19
CA ASP A 167 -15.24 -4.56 13.57
C ASP A 167 -16.16 -3.39 13.14
N ASP A 168 -16.98 -3.61 12.10
CA ASP A 168 -17.93 -2.62 11.54
C ASP A 168 -19.40 -2.92 11.89
N GLY A 169 -19.66 -3.99 12.64
CA GLY A 169 -21.03 -4.41 12.99
C GLY A 169 -21.80 -5.09 11.85
N GLU A 170 -21.21 -5.24 10.65
CA GLU A 170 -21.83 -5.98 9.57
C GLU A 170 -21.63 -7.49 9.75
N ALA A 171 -22.68 -8.20 10.11
CA ALA A 171 -22.71 -9.65 10.12
C ALA A 171 -22.77 -10.19 8.68
N CYS A 172 -21.63 -10.58 8.11
CA CYS A 172 -21.63 -11.45 6.95
C CYS A 172 -21.69 -12.90 7.41
N GLU A 173 -22.62 -13.65 6.83
CA GLU A 173 -22.68 -15.09 7.07
C GLU A 173 -21.37 -15.77 6.64
N MET A 174 -20.84 -16.62 7.50
CA MET A 174 -19.60 -17.36 7.25
C MET A 174 -19.67 -18.16 5.96
N LYS A 175 -20.83 -18.73 5.64
CA LYS A 175 -21.09 -19.42 4.38
C LYS A 175 -20.82 -18.54 3.16
N SER A 176 -21.26 -17.29 3.17
CA SER A 176 -21.02 -16.33 2.07
C SER A 176 -19.53 -16.03 1.91
N ILE A 177 -18.77 -15.99 3.00
CA ILE A 177 -17.32 -15.79 2.95
C ILE A 177 -16.63 -17.03 2.39
N ALA A 178 -17.01 -18.24 2.84
CA ALA A 178 -16.49 -19.52 2.32
C ALA A 178 -16.74 -19.64 0.81
N GLU A 179 -17.95 -19.29 0.34
CA GLU A 179 -18.27 -19.30 -1.10
C GLU A 179 -17.39 -18.31 -1.91
N ARG A 180 -17.11 -17.13 -1.37
CA ARG A 180 -16.20 -16.15 -2.03
C ARG A 180 -14.77 -16.67 -2.10
N VAL A 181 -14.29 -17.25 -1.01
CA VAL A 181 -12.94 -17.84 -0.98
C VAL A 181 -12.87 -19.06 -1.89
N GLY A 182 -13.91 -19.89 -1.96
CA GLY A 182 -14.02 -20.99 -2.93
C GLY A 182 -13.85 -20.49 -4.38
N LYS A 183 -14.59 -19.46 -4.78
CA LYS A 183 -14.46 -18.84 -6.10
C LYS A 183 -13.06 -18.25 -6.35
N PHE A 184 -12.44 -17.69 -5.32
CA PHE A 184 -11.06 -17.20 -5.42
C PHE A 184 -10.09 -18.36 -5.64
N VAL A 185 -10.23 -19.48 -4.91
CA VAL A 185 -9.42 -20.68 -5.09
C VAL A 185 -9.57 -21.23 -6.51
N GLU A 186 -10.80 -21.44 -6.99
CA GLU A 186 -11.08 -21.91 -8.36
C GLU A 186 -10.40 -21.05 -9.44
N LYS A 187 -10.42 -19.72 -9.25
CA LYS A 187 -9.78 -18.76 -10.19
C LYS A 187 -8.28 -18.98 -10.32
N TYR A 188 -7.60 -19.35 -9.24
CA TYR A 188 -6.13 -19.43 -9.18
C TYR A 188 -5.58 -20.87 -9.12
N ASP A 189 -6.42 -21.89 -8.98
CA ASP A 189 -6.03 -23.30 -8.83
C ASP A 189 -5.20 -23.83 -10.02
N SER A 190 -5.53 -23.40 -11.24
CA SER A 190 -4.80 -23.76 -12.46
C SER A 190 -3.53 -22.94 -12.71
N SER A 191 -3.15 -22.04 -11.80
CA SER A 191 -2.00 -21.17 -11.98
C SER A 191 -0.68 -21.95 -11.98
N VAL A 192 0.16 -21.68 -12.98
CA VAL A 192 1.53 -22.22 -13.06
C VAL A 192 2.50 -21.50 -12.11
N ASP A 193 2.11 -20.35 -11.56
CA ASP A 193 2.92 -19.59 -10.63
C ASP A 193 3.06 -20.29 -9.28
N ARG A 194 4.30 -20.53 -8.85
CA ARG A 194 4.60 -21.23 -7.59
C ARG A 194 4.04 -20.53 -6.35
N PHE A 195 3.97 -19.20 -6.38
CA PHE A 195 3.46 -18.42 -5.24
C PHE A 195 1.94 -18.53 -5.14
N HIS A 196 1.24 -18.55 -6.30
CA HIS A 196 -0.19 -18.78 -6.34
C HIS A 196 -0.53 -20.20 -5.83
N ARG A 197 0.19 -21.22 -6.27
CA ARG A 197 -0.01 -22.61 -5.79
C ARG A 197 0.20 -22.70 -4.28
N LYS A 198 1.29 -22.12 -3.77
CA LYS A 198 1.55 -22.11 -2.32
C LYS A 198 0.44 -21.40 -1.54
N MET A 199 -0.09 -20.30 -2.07
CA MET A 199 -1.22 -19.57 -1.49
C MET A 199 -2.47 -20.46 -1.43
N ILE A 200 -2.82 -21.16 -2.51
CA ILE A 200 -3.97 -22.07 -2.56
C ILE A 200 -3.79 -23.23 -1.58
N GLU A 201 -2.62 -23.86 -1.54
CA GLU A 201 -2.28 -24.92 -0.58
C GLU A 201 -2.46 -24.43 0.88
N GLN A 202 -2.07 -23.20 1.18
CA GLN A 202 -2.27 -22.64 2.52
C GLN A 202 -3.75 -22.38 2.83
N ILE A 203 -4.54 -21.87 1.89
CA ILE A 203 -5.97 -21.66 2.07
C ILE A 203 -6.63 -22.99 2.36
N GLN A 204 -6.38 -24.02 1.54
CA GLN A 204 -6.93 -25.36 1.72
C GLN A 204 -6.52 -26.01 3.05
N LYS A 205 -5.25 -25.83 3.46
CA LYS A 205 -4.74 -26.36 4.73
C LYS A 205 -5.42 -25.77 5.97
N TYR A 206 -5.88 -24.53 5.88
CA TYR A 206 -6.50 -23.81 7.00
C TYR A 206 -8.00 -23.60 6.86
N ASP A 207 -8.63 -24.29 5.92
CA ASP A 207 -10.05 -24.15 5.58
C ASP A 207 -10.96 -24.29 6.82
N ASP A 208 -10.77 -25.35 7.57
CA ASP A 208 -11.48 -25.65 8.82
C ASP A 208 -11.34 -24.55 9.91
N LYS A 209 -10.22 -23.79 9.87
CA LYS A 209 -9.94 -22.70 10.82
C LYS A 209 -10.36 -21.33 10.32
N LEU A 210 -10.49 -21.19 9.00
CA LEU A 210 -10.92 -19.94 8.37
C LEU A 210 -12.45 -19.77 8.44
N PHE A 211 -13.19 -20.88 8.47
CA PHE A 211 -14.64 -20.92 8.36
C PHE A 211 -15.27 -21.65 9.55
N ALA A 212 -14.81 -21.33 10.78
CA ALA A 212 -15.35 -21.93 12.00
C ALA A 212 -16.84 -21.65 12.16
N ASP A 213 -17.59 -22.71 12.47
CA ASP A 213 -19.03 -22.65 12.74
C ASP A 213 -19.34 -21.76 13.97
N PRO A 214 -20.55 -21.18 14.03
CA PRO A 214 -21.02 -20.51 15.22
C PRO A 214 -21.03 -21.44 16.43
N ILE A 215 -20.68 -20.90 17.60
CA ILE A 215 -20.69 -21.63 18.87
C ILE A 215 -22.03 -21.37 19.55
N PRO A 216 -22.85 -22.39 19.82
CA PRO A 216 -24.07 -22.21 20.58
C PRO A 216 -23.73 -21.96 22.06
N ILE A 217 -24.20 -20.83 22.59
CA ILE A 217 -24.08 -20.50 24.01
C ILE A 217 -25.47 -20.28 24.60
N THR A 218 -25.67 -20.67 25.84
CA THR A 218 -26.93 -20.45 26.55
C THR A 218 -26.81 -19.17 27.39
N VAL A 219 -27.65 -18.18 27.09
CA VAL A 219 -27.78 -16.93 27.84
C VAL A 219 -29.24 -16.80 28.31
N ASP A 220 -29.46 -16.69 29.60
CA ASP A 220 -30.80 -16.57 30.21
C ASP A 220 -31.79 -17.67 29.75
N GLY A 221 -31.29 -18.91 29.58
CA GLY A 221 -32.08 -20.05 29.15
C GLY A 221 -32.37 -20.11 27.64
N GLN A 222 -31.91 -19.17 26.85
CA GLN A 222 -32.02 -19.17 25.41
C GLN A 222 -30.69 -19.54 24.75
N VAL A 223 -30.73 -20.36 23.72
CA VAL A 223 -29.55 -20.68 22.93
C VAL A 223 -29.29 -19.58 21.89
N VAL A 224 -28.16 -18.92 22.01
CA VAL A 224 -27.69 -17.89 21.08
C VAL A 224 -26.45 -18.38 20.38
N GLU A 225 -26.43 -18.29 19.06
CA GLU A 225 -25.24 -18.63 18.26
C GLU A 225 -24.28 -17.44 18.21
N VAL A 226 -23.05 -17.66 18.67
CA VAL A 226 -21.99 -16.65 18.66
C VAL A 226 -20.93 -17.02 17.67
N GLN A 227 -20.75 -16.17 16.66
CA GLN A 227 -19.67 -16.34 15.69
C GLN A 227 -18.32 -16.04 16.33
N PRO A 228 -17.34 -16.98 16.29
CA PRO A 228 -16.00 -16.74 16.81
C PRO A 228 -15.32 -15.54 16.14
N GLN A 229 -14.67 -14.71 16.95
CA GLN A 229 -13.90 -13.58 16.42
C GLN A 229 -12.76 -14.05 15.54
N ARG A 230 -12.64 -13.49 14.35
CA ARG A 230 -11.65 -13.86 13.35
C ARG A 230 -10.31 -13.12 13.52
N THR A 231 -10.31 -12.03 14.26
CA THR A 231 -9.12 -11.22 14.54
C THR A 231 -8.97 -10.98 16.03
N ASN A 232 -7.73 -10.98 16.52
CA ASN A 232 -7.42 -10.65 17.92
C ASN A 232 -7.36 -9.14 18.18
N ASN A 233 -7.86 -8.31 17.26
CA ASN A 233 -7.74 -6.85 17.37
C ASN A 233 -8.33 -6.29 18.67
N ILE A 234 -9.41 -6.88 19.17
CA ILE A 234 -10.01 -6.44 20.45
C ILE A 234 -9.08 -6.76 21.61
N MET A 235 -8.48 -7.95 21.66
CA MET A 235 -7.53 -8.34 22.70
C MET A 235 -6.24 -7.51 22.63
N GLU A 236 -5.71 -7.27 21.43
CA GLU A 236 -4.52 -6.43 21.25
C GLU A 236 -4.76 -4.95 21.63
N ARG A 237 -5.96 -4.42 21.41
CA ARG A 237 -6.35 -3.09 21.89
C ARG A 237 -6.44 -3.05 23.41
N PHE A 238 -6.93 -4.12 24.05
CA PHE A 238 -7.06 -4.19 25.49
C PHE A 238 -5.71 -4.18 26.21
N PHE A 239 -4.66 -4.78 25.60
CA PHE A 239 -3.30 -4.84 26.18
C PHE A 239 -2.39 -3.65 25.78
N ARG A 240 -2.88 -2.69 25.01
CA ARG A 240 -2.10 -1.48 24.63
C ARG A 240 -2.33 -0.28 25.55
N TYR A 241 -3.10 -0.45 26.64
CA TYR A 241 -3.36 0.58 27.66
C TYR A 241 -2.67 0.22 28.98
#